data_5ad303257686e6f5991dff9a475a627a
#
_entry.id   5ad303257686e6f5991dff9a475a627a
#
_cell.length_a   1.000
_cell.length_b   1.000
_cell.length_c   1.000
_cell.angle_alpha   90.00
_cell.angle_beta   90.00
_cell.angle_gamma   90.00
#
_symmetry.space_group_name_H-M   'P 1'
#
loop_
_entity.id
_entity.type
_entity.pdbx_description
1 polymer ?
#
loop_
_entity_poly.entity_id
_entity_poly.type
_entity_poly.pdbx_seq_one_letter_code
_entity_poly.pdbx_strand_id
1 'polypeptide(L)'
;MAAKKKPVSEPKPEAPRAIQPNMFYGYNLDEQQLAFANAIWDKDKDIIFCNSKAGTGKAQPLDTVIPTPNGNKTLGDIRVGDMVFDANGEPTMVLGVFNQGNQKAYKVTFNDGRSTICAGEHLWSYYGYGDKLVTETLNSMMQRSIIAGSRGSRYSIPSCKCVQYTTSEQFVDPYVMGVFLGDGSCSSKYLSLSSSDEEIVSEVASILGCEYKKNTDKNYSWSFYKDGQCVKTEDVFGKYPEVMTTCDKKRIPPAYIYADKEQRYNILQGLFDTDGGISIAESRFNVRYTSINKDLLCDMLKIVYSLGFTGTITEDKRDQYPSGICYNSHIKVPNDFKEKLFRLQRKRDIASRAHLSDKRRKYDRIAIRNIEDLGYECEMVCIYVDNKEHLYLTNDYIVTHNTTVATGVANMLVQYGFYDGIVYIMAPYGEKTQGYLPGTITEKSSVYFEAFYQALVNCDINPNTAINTESMVNQKNGTGFITCITDTYLRGTNLDNAVVIIDEAQNYTVAQLKKTLTRVGSKAKVIVIGHDLQCDISNPELSGFTKYVKHFENEERAAVCYLTNNYRGWVSRHADELEE
;
A
#
# COMPACT_ATOMS: atom_id res chain seq x y z
N MET A 1 49.38 3.08 -30.94
CA MET A 1 48.67 3.18 -29.64
C MET A 1 47.68 4.33 -29.73
N ALA A 2 46.40 4.02 -29.93
CA ALA A 2 45.35 5.04 -30.02
C ALA A 2 44.87 5.40 -28.62
N ALA A 3 44.99 6.66 -28.25
CA ALA A 3 44.51 7.16 -26.95
C ALA A 3 42.96 7.03 -26.89
N LYS A 4 42.45 6.25 -25.94
CA LYS A 4 41.02 6.19 -25.62
C LYS A 4 40.57 7.57 -25.13
N LYS A 5 39.72 8.25 -25.91
CA LYS A 5 39.02 9.45 -25.47
C LYS A 5 38.21 9.11 -24.22
N LYS A 6 38.39 9.84 -23.12
CA LYS A 6 37.49 9.81 -21.95
C LYS A 6 36.11 10.18 -22.40
N PRO A 7 35.03 9.50 -21.92
CA PRO A 7 33.68 9.91 -22.22
C PRO A 7 33.46 11.33 -21.70
N VAL A 8 32.89 12.19 -22.55
CA VAL A 8 32.47 13.55 -22.20
C VAL A 8 31.33 13.38 -21.18
N SER A 9 31.53 13.83 -19.95
CA SER A 9 30.49 13.88 -18.93
C SER A 9 29.40 14.85 -19.41
N GLU A 10 28.16 14.40 -19.44
CA GLU A 10 27.01 15.29 -19.66
C GLU A 10 27.07 16.46 -18.66
N PRO A 11 26.69 17.69 -19.07
CA PRO A 11 26.69 18.83 -18.18
C PRO A 11 25.71 18.56 -17.01
N LYS A 12 26.19 18.70 -15.77
CA LYS A 12 25.34 18.56 -14.59
C LYS A 12 24.25 19.64 -14.63
N PRO A 13 22.98 19.31 -14.24
CA PRO A 13 21.90 20.27 -14.21
C PRO A 13 22.25 21.46 -13.27
N GLU A 14 21.75 22.64 -13.59
CA GLU A 14 21.93 23.82 -12.76
C GLU A 14 21.22 23.64 -11.42
N ALA A 15 21.93 23.82 -10.32
CA ALA A 15 21.39 23.60 -8.98
C ALA A 15 20.38 24.70 -8.61
N PRO A 16 19.21 24.38 -8.04
CA PRO A 16 18.23 25.37 -7.60
C PRO A 16 18.79 26.21 -6.45
N ARG A 17 18.32 27.45 -6.33
CA ARG A 17 18.71 28.35 -5.22
C ARG A 17 18.21 27.85 -3.86
N ALA A 18 17.03 27.21 -3.84
CA ALA A 18 16.42 26.61 -2.66
C ALA A 18 15.56 25.43 -3.09
N ILE A 19 15.36 24.46 -2.18
CA ILE A 19 14.44 23.34 -2.35
C ILE A 19 13.00 23.88 -2.36
N GLN A 20 12.24 23.53 -3.40
CA GLN A 20 10.81 23.84 -3.48
C GLN A 20 9.99 22.64 -2.98
N PRO A 21 8.75 22.83 -2.45
CA PRO A 21 7.95 21.74 -1.88
C PRO A 21 7.77 20.53 -2.79
N ASN A 22 7.70 20.75 -4.10
CA ASN A 22 7.45 19.74 -5.13
C ASN A 22 8.71 19.18 -5.82
N MET A 23 9.90 19.53 -5.36
CA MET A 23 11.17 19.08 -5.95
C MET A 23 11.73 17.82 -5.31
N PHE A 24 11.07 17.29 -4.29
CA PHE A 24 11.61 16.23 -3.46
C PHE A 24 11.00 14.86 -3.83
N TYR A 25 11.60 14.13 -4.77
CA TYR A 25 11.27 12.74 -5.14
C TYR A 25 9.75 12.44 -5.26
N GLY A 26 8.98 13.40 -5.78
CA GLY A 26 7.51 13.28 -5.87
C GLY A 26 6.73 13.62 -4.59
N TYR A 27 7.42 13.99 -3.51
CA TYR A 27 6.80 14.40 -2.25
C TYR A 27 6.62 15.92 -2.17
N ASN A 28 5.52 16.36 -1.55
CA ASN A 28 5.35 17.75 -1.12
C ASN A 28 5.73 17.84 0.36
N LEU A 29 6.82 18.53 0.65
CA LEU A 29 7.28 18.76 2.01
C LEU A 29 6.35 19.77 2.72
N ASP A 30 6.01 19.51 4.00
CA ASP A 30 5.38 20.51 4.86
C ASP A 30 6.36 21.64 5.21
N GLU A 31 5.87 22.68 5.91
CA GLU A 31 6.66 23.88 6.23
C GLU A 31 7.92 23.55 7.05
N GLN A 32 7.81 22.67 8.06
CA GLN A 32 8.96 22.30 8.91
C GLN A 32 9.93 21.39 8.17
N GLN A 33 9.41 20.43 7.41
CA GLN A 33 10.23 19.56 6.55
C GLN A 33 10.94 20.34 5.46
N LEU A 34 10.26 21.34 4.87
CA LEU A 34 10.85 22.22 3.87
C LEU A 34 11.94 23.13 4.47
N ALA A 35 11.72 23.66 5.68
CA ALA A 35 12.72 24.42 6.41
C ALA A 35 13.97 23.58 6.71
N PHE A 36 13.78 22.33 7.15
CA PHE A 36 14.87 21.38 7.37
C PHE A 36 15.60 21.04 6.07
N ALA A 37 14.87 20.75 4.98
CA ALA A 37 15.47 20.49 3.67
C ALA A 37 16.32 21.69 3.17
N ASN A 38 15.81 22.91 3.34
CA ASN A 38 16.53 24.13 2.95
C ASN A 38 17.74 24.42 3.87
N ALA A 39 17.67 24.13 5.17
CA ALA A 39 18.81 24.22 6.07
C ALA A 39 19.95 23.27 5.65
N ILE A 40 19.63 22.05 5.20
CA ILE A 40 20.62 21.12 4.63
C ILE A 40 21.16 21.64 3.29
N TRP A 41 20.30 22.26 2.46
CA TRP A 41 20.68 22.78 1.14
C TRP A 41 21.55 24.04 1.22
N ASP A 42 21.46 24.82 2.29
CA ASP A 42 22.17 26.05 2.50
C ASP A 42 23.69 25.80 2.59
N LYS A 43 24.47 26.41 1.68
CA LYS A 43 25.94 26.25 1.59
C LYS A 43 26.69 26.87 2.74
N ASP A 44 26.09 27.84 3.41
CA ASP A 44 26.73 28.56 4.53
C ASP A 44 26.57 27.80 5.87
N LYS A 45 25.79 26.70 5.87
CA LYS A 45 25.62 25.84 7.03
C LYS A 45 26.45 24.57 6.91
N ASP A 46 27.36 24.35 7.85
CA ASP A 46 28.23 23.16 7.89
C ASP A 46 27.59 22.02 8.70
N ILE A 47 26.84 22.38 9.75
CA ILE A 47 26.17 21.40 10.61
C ILE A 47 24.72 21.76 10.83
N ILE A 48 23.84 20.75 10.66
CA ILE A 48 22.41 20.88 10.86
C ILE A 48 21.95 19.85 11.89
N PHE A 49 21.39 20.33 13.00
CA PHE A 49 20.73 19.50 13.99
C PHE A 49 19.23 19.43 13.67
N CYS A 50 18.69 18.22 13.68
CA CYS A 50 17.27 17.97 13.56
C CYS A 50 16.80 17.29 14.83
N ASN A 51 16.07 18.01 15.67
CA ASN A 51 15.31 17.44 16.77
C ASN A 51 13.94 17.05 16.24
N SER A 52 13.76 15.77 15.92
CA SER A 52 12.53 15.27 15.30
C SER A 52 11.84 14.31 16.23
N LYS A 53 10.58 14.61 16.58
CA LYS A 53 9.74 13.64 17.26
C LYS A 53 9.51 12.43 16.34
N ALA A 54 9.70 11.21 16.84
CA ALA A 54 9.47 10.01 16.06
C ALA A 54 7.98 9.88 15.70
N GLY A 55 7.65 9.51 14.46
CA GLY A 55 6.28 9.26 14.00
C GLY A 55 5.72 10.32 13.06
N THR A 56 6.07 10.23 11.79
CA THR A 56 5.53 11.10 10.73
C THR A 56 4.21 10.56 10.17
N GLY A 57 3.13 10.61 10.97
CA GLY A 57 1.74 10.83 10.54
C GLY A 57 1.05 9.90 9.53
N LYS A 58 1.44 8.63 9.35
CA LYS A 58 0.89 7.73 8.32
C LYS A 58 -0.04 6.67 8.91
N ALA A 59 -1.09 7.07 9.63
CA ALA A 59 -1.82 6.18 10.49
C ALA A 59 -3.23 5.87 9.99
N GLN A 60 -3.67 4.62 10.22
CA GLN A 60 -5.03 4.14 10.07
C GLN A 60 -5.50 3.45 11.37
N PRO A 61 -6.83 3.39 11.64
CA PRO A 61 -7.37 2.75 12.84
C PRO A 61 -6.96 1.28 12.98
N LEU A 62 -6.90 0.79 14.22
CA LEU A 62 -6.53 -0.61 14.53
C LEU A 62 -7.45 -1.64 13.87
N ASP A 63 -8.73 -1.33 13.71
CA ASP A 63 -9.75 -2.17 13.07
C ASP A 63 -9.74 -2.12 11.54
N THR A 64 -8.84 -1.32 10.95
CA THR A 64 -8.65 -1.27 9.50
C THR A 64 -8.28 -2.65 8.96
N VAL A 65 -9.04 -3.13 7.98
CA VAL A 65 -8.83 -4.44 7.38
C VAL A 65 -7.65 -4.40 6.42
N ILE A 66 -6.69 -5.30 6.61
CA ILE A 66 -5.52 -5.47 5.76
C ILE A 66 -5.59 -6.82 5.05
N PRO A 67 -5.67 -6.85 3.71
CA PRO A 67 -5.60 -8.09 2.95
C PRO A 67 -4.21 -8.73 3.08
N THR A 68 -4.18 -10.02 3.42
CA THR A 68 -2.94 -10.81 3.53
C THR A 68 -3.05 -12.09 2.71
N PRO A 69 -1.95 -12.76 2.34
CA PRO A 69 -1.99 -14.04 1.63
C PRO A 69 -2.81 -15.14 2.33
N ASN A 70 -2.96 -15.03 3.65
CA ASN A 70 -3.70 -16.00 4.47
C ASN A 70 -5.12 -15.53 4.86
N GLY A 71 -5.68 -14.57 4.13
CA GLY A 71 -6.95 -13.93 4.44
C GLY A 71 -6.76 -12.55 5.10
N ASN A 72 -7.86 -11.94 5.53
CA ASN A 72 -7.81 -10.60 6.12
C ASN A 72 -7.36 -10.65 7.58
N LYS A 73 -6.53 -9.66 7.98
CA LYS A 73 -6.22 -9.33 9.37
C LYS A 73 -6.67 -7.90 9.67
N THR A 74 -6.83 -7.54 10.93
CA THR A 74 -6.95 -6.14 11.32
C THR A 74 -5.55 -5.52 11.42
N LEU A 75 -5.43 -4.22 11.19
CA LEU A 75 -4.15 -3.51 11.28
C LEU A 75 -3.53 -3.62 12.67
N GLY A 76 -4.36 -3.67 13.73
CA GLY A 76 -3.92 -3.91 15.10
C GLY A 76 -3.32 -5.30 15.35
N ASP A 77 -3.64 -6.29 14.50
CA ASP A 77 -3.13 -7.66 14.58
C ASP A 77 -1.91 -7.91 13.68
N ILE A 78 -1.54 -6.95 12.84
CA ILE A 78 -0.35 -7.05 12.00
C ILE A 78 0.91 -6.96 12.87
N ARG A 79 1.89 -7.79 12.55
CA ARG A 79 3.21 -7.86 13.22
C ARG A 79 4.33 -7.80 12.19
N VAL A 80 5.53 -7.41 12.64
CA VAL A 80 6.75 -7.49 11.82
C VAL A 80 6.96 -8.94 11.38
N GLY A 81 7.25 -9.12 10.09
CA GLY A 81 7.37 -10.43 9.44
C GLY A 81 6.08 -10.96 8.83
N ASP A 82 4.92 -10.34 9.08
CA ASP A 82 3.68 -10.68 8.36
C ASP A 82 3.81 -10.28 6.88
N MET A 83 3.11 -11.03 6.03
CA MET A 83 2.99 -10.71 4.61
C MET A 83 1.66 -9.98 4.35
N VAL A 84 1.73 -8.85 3.66
CA VAL A 84 0.58 -8.09 3.15
C VAL A 84 0.70 -7.96 1.63
N PHE A 85 -0.26 -7.35 0.94
CA PHE A 85 -0.14 -7.15 -0.50
C PHE A 85 0.27 -5.71 -0.85
N ASP A 86 1.14 -5.58 -1.84
CA ASP A 86 1.51 -4.31 -2.46
C ASP A 86 0.48 -3.83 -3.51
N ALA A 87 0.70 -2.67 -4.12
CA ALA A 87 -0.16 -2.13 -5.17
C ALA A 87 -0.21 -3.00 -6.44
N ASN A 88 0.81 -3.84 -6.68
CA ASN A 88 0.84 -4.79 -7.79
C ASN A 88 0.08 -6.07 -7.49
N GLY A 89 -0.41 -6.24 -6.24
CA GLY A 89 -1.07 -7.45 -5.78
C GLY A 89 -0.12 -8.56 -5.38
N GLU A 90 1.18 -8.27 -5.29
CA GLU A 90 2.20 -9.22 -4.88
C GLU A 90 2.40 -9.19 -3.36
N PRO A 91 2.70 -10.34 -2.72
CA PRO A 91 3.01 -10.36 -1.30
C PRO A 91 4.27 -9.55 -0.98
N THR A 92 4.19 -8.69 0.04
CA THR A 92 5.30 -7.89 0.56
C THR A 92 5.37 -8.01 2.07
N MET A 93 6.59 -8.03 2.63
CA MET A 93 6.80 -8.24 4.06
C MET A 93 6.57 -6.95 4.84
N VAL A 94 5.98 -7.06 6.03
CA VAL A 94 5.91 -5.97 7.00
C VAL A 94 7.22 -5.92 7.77
N LEU A 95 7.96 -4.83 7.60
CA LEU A 95 9.26 -4.59 8.23
C LEU A 95 9.14 -3.81 9.54
N GLY A 96 8.06 -3.06 9.73
CA GLY A 96 7.82 -2.27 10.94
C GLY A 96 6.33 -2.09 11.24
N VAL A 97 6.00 -1.98 12.53
CA VAL A 97 4.65 -1.66 13.03
C VAL A 97 4.81 -0.57 14.08
N PHE A 98 4.22 0.61 13.83
CA PHE A 98 4.42 1.79 14.65
C PHE A 98 3.08 2.30 15.17
N ASN A 99 2.88 2.25 16.47
CA ASN A 99 1.71 2.84 17.11
C ASN A 99 1.78 4.36 17.01
N GLN A 100 0.71 4.99 16.51
CA GLN A 100 0.60 6.44 16.33
C GLN A 100 -0.33 7.08 17.38
N GLY A 101 -0.79 6.30 18.35
CA GLY A 101 -1.74 6.75 19.36
C GLY A 101 -3.07 7.23 18.78
N ASN A 102 -3.79 8.06 19.53
CA ASN A 102 -5.05 8.61 19.08
C ASN A 102 -4.83 9.73 18.07
N GLN A 103 -5.42 9.57 16.89
CA GLN A 103 -5.38 10.53 15.79
C GLN A 103 -6.80 10.94 15.39
N LYS A 104 -6.95 12.18 14.95
CA LYS A 104 -8.20 12.65 14.36
C LYS A 104 -8.55 11.84 13.12
N ALA A 105 -9.75 11.29 13.08
CA ALA A 105 -10.21 10.36 12.06
C ALA A 105 -10.90 11.08 10.90
N TYR A 106 -10.46 10.80 9.68
CA TYR A 106 -11.06 11.27 8.44
C TYR A 106 -11.47 10.09 7.59
N LYS A 107 -12.68 10.14 7.01
CA LYS A 107 -13.17 9.14 6.08
C LYS A 107 -12.93 9.60 4.65
N VAL A 108 -12.13 8.87 3.91
CA VAL A 108 -11.91 9.07 2.48
C VAL A 108 -12.83 8.13 1.71
N THR A 109 -13.73 8.69 0.91
CA THR A 109 -14.70 7.92 0.10
C THR A 109 -14.38 8.07 -1.38
N PHE A 110 -14.37 6.95 -2.10
CA PHE A 110 -14.06 6.87 -3.52
C PHE A 110 -15.32 6.85 -4.39
N ASN A 111 -15.14 7.08 -5.69
CA ASN A 111 -16.26 7.17 -6.66
C ASN A 111 -16.96 5.83 -6.91
N ASP A 112 -16.35 4.70 -6.54
CA ASP A 112 -16.94 3.36 -6.59
C ASP A 112 -17.63 2.93 -5.29
N GLY A 113 -17.67 3.83 -4.29
CA GLY A 113 -18.33 3.60 -3.01
C GLY A 113 -17.45 3.01 -1.93
N ARG A 114 -16.23 2.55 -2.26
CA ARG A 114 -15.26 2.14 -1.24
C ARG A 114 -14.87 3.31 -0.35
N SER A 115 -14.44 3.02 0.86
CA SER A 115 -13.94 4.03 1.78
C SER A 115 -12.93 3.44 2.75
N THR A 116 -12.03 4.29 3.24
CA THR A 116 -11.14 3.95 4.36
C THR A 116 -11.05 5.13 5.32
N ILE A 117 -10.66 4.85 6.56
CA ILE A 117 -10.43 5.87 7.59
C ILE A 117 -8.92 6.01 7.78
N CYS A 118 -8.45 7.24 7.92
CA CYS A 118 -7.04 7.52 8.17
C CYS A 118 -6.86 8.85 8.93
N ALA A 119 -5.65 9.10 9.42
CA ALA A 119 -5.26 10.38 10.01
C ALA A 119 -5.14 11.48 8.95
N GLY A 120 -5.19 12.75 9.37
CA GLY A 120 -5.01 13.90 8.48
C GLY A 120 -3.62 13.96 7.82
N GLU A 121 -2.61 13.46 8.49
CA GLU A 121 -1.23 13.37 7.97
C GLU A 121 -0.97 12.10 7.15
N HIS A 122 -1.97 11.24 6.98
CA HIS A 122 -1.84 10.04 6.15
C HIS A 122 -1.51 10.42 4.71
N LEU A 123 -0.47 9.77 4.15
CA LEU A 123 0.00 10.06 2.81
C LEU A 123 -0.82 9.33 1.75
N TRP A 124 -1.18 10.08 0.72
CA TRP A 124 -1.88 9.58 -0.45
C TRP A 124 -1.07 9.82 -1.71
N SER A 125 -0.79 8.75 -2.44
CA SER A 125 -0.21 8.83 -3.79
C SER A 125 -1.33 8.91 -4.82
N TYR A 126 -1.35 9.96 -5.63
CA TYR A 126 -2.36 10.17 -6.67
C TYR A 126 -1.74 10.66 -7.97
N TYR A 127 -2.44 10.48 -9.08
CA TYR A 127 -1.99 10.93 -10.39
C TYR A 127 -2.17 12.44 -10.54
N GLY A 128 -1.07 13.18 -10.66
CA GLY A 128 -1.01 14.60 -10.95
C GLY A 128 -1.00 14.93 -12.44
N TYR A 129 -0.51 16.13 -12.79
CA TYR A 129 -0.38 16.58 -14.17
C TYR A 129 0.59 15.68 -14.95
N GLY A 130 0.18 15.28 -16.17
CA GLY A 130 0.98 14.40 -17.03
C GLY A 130 1.05 12.95 -16.57
N ASP A 131 0.09 12.50 -15.75
CA ASP A 131 0.00 11.14 -15.18
C ASP A 131 1.20 10.74 -14.30
N LYS A 132 1.92 11.73 -13.74
CA LYS A 132 2.94 11.48 -12.75
C LYS A 132 2.29 11.22 -11.39
N LEU A 133 2.81 10.24 -10.66
CA LEU A 133 2.40 9.97 -9.29
C LEU A 133 2.94 11.07 -8.38
N VAL A 134 2.07 11.65 -7.58
CA VAL A 134 2.37 12.70 -6.58
C VAL A 134 1.89 12.21 -5.23
N THR A 135 2.69 12.38 -4.20
CA THR A 135 2.34 11.98 -2.82
C THR A 135 2.26 13.20 -1.92
N GLU A 136 1.18 13.34 -1.18
CA GLU A 136 1.01 14.42 -0.19
C GLU A 136 0.06 13.96 0.95
N THR A 137 0.05 14.71 2.07
CA THR A 137 -0.80 14.40 3.21
C THR A 137 -2.27 14.71 2.92
N LEU A 138 -3.18 14.01 3.60
CA LEU A 138 -4.61 14.27 3.48
C LEU A 138 -4.94 15.74 3.86
N ASN A 139 -4.29 16.28 4.90
CA ASN A 139 -4.44 17.68 5.31
C ASN A 139 -4.08 18.65 4.18
N SER A 140 -2.99 18.40 3.45
CA SER A 140 -2.60 19.20 2.28
C SER A 140 -3.64 19.10 1.16
N MET A 141 -4.16 17.89 0.91
CA MET A 141 -5.21 17.68 -0.09
C MET A 141 -6.52 18.41 0.24
N MET A 142 -6.88 18.47 1.53
CA MET A 142 -8.10 19.16 2.00
C MET A 142 -8.04 20.68 1.87
N GLN A 143 -6.85 21.28 1.78
CA GLN A 143 -6.71 22.72 1.53
C GLN A 143 -7.19 23.16 0.13
N ARG A 144 -7.40 22.20 -0.76
CA ARG A 144 -7.84 22.43 -2.14
C ARG A 144 -9.16 21.73 -2.41
N SER A 145 -9.99 22.31 -3.27
CA SER A 145 -11.24 21.65 -3.67
C SER A 145 -10.96 20.26 -4.28
N ILE A 146 -11.68 19.23 -3.81
CA ILE A 146 -11.63 17.87 -4.36
C ILE A 146 -12.09 17.86 -5.81
N ILE A 147 -13.05 18.71 -6.17
CA ILE A 147 -13.59 18.83 -7.53
C ILE A 147 -12.80 19.87 -8.31
N ALA A 148 -12.27 19.50 -9.46
CA ALA A 148 -11.56 20.39 -10.39
C ALA A 148 -12.49 20.89 -11.52
N GLY A 149 -13.54 21.60 -11.18
CA GLY A 149 -14.53 22.12 -12.13
C GLY A 149 -15.20 21.02 -12.96
N SER A 150 -15.33 21.20 -14.28
CA SER A 150 -15.92 20.20 -15.20
C SER A 150 -15.07 18.95 -15.42
N ARG A 151 -13.83 18.92 -14.91
CA ARG A 151 -12.89 17.78 -15.09
C ARG A 151 -13.13 16.63 -14.11
N GLY A 152 -14.04 16.78 -13.14
CA GLY A 152 -14.30 15.77 -12.11
C GLY A 152 -13.35 15.88 -10.91
N SER A 153 -13.03 14.76 -10.26
CA SER A 153 -12.15 14.75 -9.08
C SER A 153 -10.71 15.16 -9.44
N ARG A 154 -10.12 15.98 -8.58
CA ARG A 154 -8.71 16.38 -8.65
C ARG A 154 -7.77 15.20 -8.32
N TYR A 155 -8.21 14.30 -7.46
CA TYR A 155 -7.39 13.25 -6.88
C TYR A 155 -7.86 11.88 -7.36
N SER A 156 -6.97 11.15 -8.02
CA SER A 156 -7.19 9.76 -8.45
C SER A 156 -5.99 8.92 -8.00
N ILE A 157 -6.20 8.02 -7.05
CA ILE A 157 -5.18 7.10 -6.57
C ILE A 157 -5.00 5.92 -7.53
N PRO A 158 -3.84 5.23 -7.54
CA PRO A 158 -3.70 3.96 -8.24
C PRO A 158 -4.74 2.94 -7.77
N SER A 159 -5.29 2.14 -8.68
CA SER A 159 -6.00 0.92 -8.33
C SER A 159 -4.99 -0.21 -8.12
N CYS A 160 -5.31 -1.18 -7.23
CA CYS A 160 -4.49 -2.38 -7.13
C CYS A 160 -4.53 -3.17 -8.44
N LYS A 161 -3.49 -3.95 -8.70
CA LYS A 161 -3.52 -5.01 -9.72
C LYS A 161 -4.12 -6.30 -9.12
N CYS A 162 -4.19 -7.35 -9.93
CA CYS A 162 -4.74 -8.62 -9.47
C CYS A 162 -3.90 -9.19 -8.31
N VAL A 163 -4.53 -9.35 -7.16
CA VAL A 163 -3.90 -9.90 -5.94
C VAL A 163 -3.59 -11.39 -6.13
N GLN A 164 -2.40 -11.82 -5.73
CA GLN A 164 -1.89 -13.17 -5.91
C GLN A 164 -2.13 -14.02 -4.65
N TYR A 165 -3.35 -14.55 -4.50
CA TYR A 165 -3.64 -15.57 -3.50
C TYR A 165 -3.11 -16.93 -3.95
N THR A 166 -2.77 -17.79 -2.98
CA THR A 166 -2.30 -19.15 -3.25
C THR A 166 -3.44 -20.05 -3.71
N THR A 167 -3.13 -20.98 -4.62
CA THR A 167 -4.09 -22.01 -5.05
C THR A 167 -4.48 -22.89 -3.87
N SER A 168 -5.78 -23.08 -3.66
CA SER A 168 -6.34 -24.03 -2.71
C SER A 168 -7.28 -25.00 -3.41
N GLU A 169 -7.32 -26.24 -2.95
CA GLU A 169 -8.30 -27.21 -3.46
C GLU A 169 -9.69 -26.82 -3.00
N GLN A 170 -10.62 -26.68 -3.95
CA GLN A 170 -12.00 -26.35 -3.69
C GLN A 170 -12.86 -27.63 -3.75
N PHE A 171 -13.72 -27.83 -2.75
CA PHE A 171 -14.58 -29.00 -2.70
C PHE A 171 -15.66 -28.99 -3.79
N VAL A 172 -16.15 -27.83 -4.17
CA VAL A 172 -17.04 -27.60 -5.30
C VAL A 172 -16.33 -26.77 -6.34
N ASP A 173 -16.46 -27.12 -7.62
CA ASP A 173 -15.93 -26.32 -8.70
C ASP A 173 -16.39 -24.85 -8.59
N PRO A 174 -15.51 -23.85 -8.73
CA PRO A 174 -15.84 -22.44 -8.55
C PRO A 174 -16.93 -21.93 -9.50
N TYR A 175 -17.00 -22.43 -10.74
CA TYR A 175 -18.07 -22.05 -11.66
C TYR A 175 -19.42 -22.57 -11.18
N VAL A 176 -19.47 -23.84 -10.78
CA VAL A 176 -20.69 -24.46 -10.20
C VAL A 176 -21.13 -23.69 -8.95
N MET A 177 -20.17 -23.34 -8.07
CA MET A 177 -20.46 -22.51 -6.90
C MET A 177 -21.12 -21.20 -7.30
N GLY A 178 -20.56 -20.49 -8.28
CA GLY A 178 -21.12 -19.23 -8.79
C GLY A 178 -22.52 -19.37 -9.38
N VAL A 179 -22.77 -20.42 -10.17
CA VAL A 179 -24.10 -20.70 -10.76
C VAL A 179 -25.14 -20.96 -9.66
N PHE A 180 -24.80 -21.75 -8.62
CA PHE A 180 -25.73 -22.05 -7.55
C PHE A 180 -25.94 -20.91 -6.56
N LEU A 181 -24.99 -20.01 -6.43
CA LEU A 181 -25.19 -18.75 -5.70
C LEU A 181 -26.21 -17.84 -6.38
N GLY A 182 -26.22 -17.79 -7.72
CA GLY A 182 -27.24 -17.08 -8.50
C GLY A 182 -28.56 -17.83 -8.53
N ASP A 183 -28.71 -18.76 -9.46
CA ASP A 183 -29.98 -19.41 -9.85
C ASP A 183 -30.25 -20.77 -9.18
N GLY A 184 -29.36 -21.25 -8.30
CA GLY A 184 -29.48 -22.55 -7.66
C GLY A 184 -30.46 -22.58 -6.49
N SER A 185 -31.24 -23.69 -6.34
CA SER A 185 -32.04 -23.96 -5.15
C SER A 185 -31.22 -24.79 -4.15
N CYS A 186 -30.57 -24.12 -3.20
CA CYS A 186 -29.69 -24.78 -2.22
C CYS A 186 -30.35 -25.04 -0.86
N SER A 187 -31.55 -24.54 -0.62
CA SER A 187 -32.33 -24.82 0.60
C SER A 187 -33.23 -26.09 0.49
N SER A 188 -33.33 -26.70 -0.71
CA SER A 188 -34.12 -27.90 -0.96
C SER A 188 -33.27 -29.16 -0.76
N LYS A 189 -33.94 -30.30 -0.48
CA LYS A 189 -33.28 -31.61 -0.29
C LYS A 189 -32.51 -32.07 -1.54
N TYR A 190 -33.05 -31.80 -2.72
CA TYR A 190 -32.48 -32.23 -4.00
C TYR A 190 -31.97 -31.04 -4.81
N LEU A 191 -30.86 -31.25 -5.49
CA LEU A 191 -30.18 -30.24 -6.28
C LEU A 191 -31.05 -29.84 -7.48
N SER A 192 -31.34 -28.55 -7.59
CA SER A 192 -32.08 -28.01 -8.73
C SER A 192 -31.58 -26.62 -9.10
N LEU A 193 -31.66 -26.30 -10.40
CA LEU A 193 -31.23 -25.04 -10.99
C LEU A 193 -32.39 -24.43 -11.79
N SER A 194 -32.59 -23.13 -11.66
CA SER A 194 -33.56 -22.37 -12.44
C SER A 194 -32.87 -21.60 -13.55
N SER A 195 -32.89 -22.08 -14.79
CA SER A 195 -32.25 -21.41 -15.92
C SER A 195 -33.05 -21.55 -17.21
N SER A 196 -33.11 -20.46 -17.99
CA SER A 196 -33.59 -20.48 -19.38
C SER A 196 -32.53 -21.01 -20.36
N ASP A 197 -31.26 -20.98 -19.97
CA ASP A 197 -30.12 -21.34 -20.81
C ASP A 197 -29.67 -22.78 -20.46
N GLU A 198 -29.99 -23.72 -21.33
CA GLU A 198 -29.60 -25.14 -21.15
C GLU A 198 -28.09 -25.33 -21.20
N GLU A 199 -27.35 -24.41 -21.85
CA GLU A 199 -25.89 -24.39 -21.91
C GLU A 199 -25.27 -24.37 -20.49
N ILE A 200 -25.82 -23.56 -19.57
CA ILE A 200 -25.37 -23.48 -18.16
C ILE A 200 -25.63 -24.81 -17.45
N VAL A 201 -26.83 -25.40 -17.67
CA VAL A 201 -27.23 -26.65 -17.02
C VAL A 201 -26.35 -27.80 -17.46
N SER A 202 -26.08 -27.88 -18.77
CA SER A 202 -25.20 -28.89 -19.38
C SER A 202 -23.78 -28.79 -18.85
N GLU A 203 -23.22 -27.58 -18.76
CA GLU A 203 -21.89 -27.33 -18.21
C GLU A 203 -21.81 -27.77 -16.75
N VAL A 204 -22.76 -27.38 -15.92
CA VAL A 204 -22.86 -27.80 -14.51
C VAL A 204 -22.95 -29.32 -14.38
N ALA A 205 -23.78 -29.98 -15.18
CA ALA A 205 -23.93 -31.43 -15.16
C ALA A 205 -22.65 -32.15 -15.56
N SER A 206 -21.94 -31.63 -16.58
CA SER A 206 -20.65 -32.14 -17.02
C SER A 206 -19.61 -32.06 -15.90
N ILE A 207 -19.47 -30.92 -15.23
CA ILE A 207 -18.52 -30.69 -14.13
C ILE A 207 -18.84 -31.61 -12.93
N LEU A 208 -20.13 -31.76 -12.56
CA LEU A 208 -20.55 -32.61 -11.46
C LEU A 208 -20.53 -34.12 -11.80
N GLY A 209 -20.33 -34.48 -13.06
CA GLY A 209 -20.39 -35.85 -13.54
C GLY A 209 -21.79 -36.47 -13.32
N CYS A 210 -22.84 -35.74 -13.68
CA CYS A 210 -24.25 -36.15 -13.50
C CYS A 210 -25.10 -35.89 -14.76
N GLU A 211 -26.27 -36.50 -14.81
CA GLU A 211 -27.31 -36.24 -15.83
C GLU A 211 -28.23 -35.12 -15.36
N TYR A 212 -28.94 -34.49 -16.29
CA TYR A 212 -29.94 -33.48 -15.95
C TYR A 212 -31.26 -33.71 -16.71
N LYS A 213 -32.36 -33.29 -16.10
CA LYS A 213 -33.72 -33.37 -16.72
C LYS A 213 -34.48 -32.08 -16.42
N LYS A 214 -35.21 -31.60 -17.43
CA LYS A 214 -36.11 -30.46 -17.29
C LYS A 214 -37.37 -30.91 -16.54
N ASN A 215 -37.76 -30.14 -15.54
CA ASN A 215 -39.01 -30.41 -14.80
C ASN A 215 -40.21 -29.97 -15.64
N THR A 216 -41.15 -30.88 -15.88
CA THR A 216 -42.32 -30.63 -16.73
C THR A 216 -43.30 -29.62 -16.13
N ASP A 217 -43.35 -29.54 -14.80
CA ASP A 217 -44.34 -28.73 -14.06
C ASP A 217 -43.87 -27.32 -13.74
N LYS A 218 -42.62 -26.99 -14.03
CA LYS A 218 -42.00 -25.69 -13.74
C LYS A 218 -41.19 -25.18 -14.92
N ASN A 219 -41.58 -24.03 -15.46
CA ASN A 219 -40.79 -23.34 -16.46
C ASN A 219 -39.37 -23.04 -15.91
N TYR A 220 -38.36 -23.37 -16.70
CA TYR A 220 -36.93 -23.08 -16.40
C TYR A 220 -36.32 -23.84 -15.23
N SER A 221 -36.98 -24.89 -14.65
CA SER A 221 -36.45 -25.69 -13.56
C SER A 221 -35.83 -26.99 -14.06
N TRP A 222 -34.60 -27.30 -13.57
CA TRP A 222 -33.82 -28.48 -13.93
C TRP A 222 -33.40 -29.24 -12.69
N SER A 223 -33.42 -30.57 -12.76
CA SER A 223 -32.97 -31.46 -11.69
C SER A 223 -31.80 -32.33 -12.16
N PHE A 224 -30.92 -32.69 -11.24
CA PHE A 224 -29.68 -33.42 -11.51
C PHE A 224 -29.78 -34.85 -10.96
N TYR A 225 -29.24 -35.81 -11.72
CA TYR A 225 -29.30 -37.23 -11.41
C TYR A 225 -27.92 -37.88 -11.54
N LYS A 226 -27.57 -38.76 -10.61
CA LYS A 226 -26.39 -39.58 -10.66
C LYS A 226 -26.81 -41.03 -10.37
N ASP A 227 -26.37 -41.96 -11.23
CA ASP A 227 -26.73 -43.39 -11.13
C ASP A 227 -28.27 -43.61 -10.99
N GLY A 228 -29.05 -42.82 -11.72
CA GLY A 228 -30.51 -42.88 -11.70
C GLY A 228 -31.20 -42.29 -10.47
N GLN A 229 -30.45 -41.73 -9.51
CA GLN A 229 -31.00 -41.08 -8.31
C GLN A 229 -30.81 -39.56 -8.37
N CYS A 230 -31.77 -38.83 -7.78
CA CYS A 230 -31.64 -37.38 -7.65
C CYS A 230 -30.43 -37.02 -6.78
N VAL A 231 -29.56 -36.11 -7.25
CA VAL A 231 -28.43 -35.59 -6.50
C VAL A 231 -28.98 -34.80 -5.30
N LYS A 232 -28.49 -35.12 -4.09
CA LYS A 232 -28.84 -34.35 -2.89
C LYS A 232 -27.99 -33.07 -2.81
N THR A 233 -28.62 -31.99 -2.39
CA THR A 233 -27.96 -30.71 -2.20
C THR A 233 -26.85 -30.80 -1.17
N GLU A 234 -27.05 -31.58 -0.11
CA GLU A 234 -26.08 -31.80 0.96
C GLU A 234 -24.79 -32.49 0.47
N ASP A 235 -24.89 -33.41 -0.51
CA ASP A 235 -23.76 -34.14 -1.07
C ASP A 235 -22.80 -33.18 -1.82
N VAL A 236 -23.32 -32.07 -2.36
CA VAL A 236 -22.53 -31.07 -3.11
C VAL A 236 -22.13 -29.88 -2.21
N PHE A 237 -23.05 -29.32 -1.47
CA PHE A 237 -22.88 -28.08 -0.73
C PHE A 237 -22.83 -28.23 0.80
N GLY A 238 -22.88 -29.44 1.35
CA GLY A 238 -22.99 -29.66 2.79
C GLY A 238 -21.86 -29.06 3.64
N LYS A 239 -20.70 -28.81 3.03
CA LYS A 239 -19.58 -28.09 3.68
C LYS A 239 -19.75 -26.57 3.74
N TYR A 240 -20.76 -26.01 3.07
CA TYR A 240 -20.97 -24.57 2.91
C TYR A 240 -22.36 -24.15 3.41
N PRO A 241 -22.55 -24.01 4.73
CA PRO A 241 -23.86 -23.63 5.31
C PRO A 241 -24.32 -22.26 4.83
N GLU A 242 -23.41 -21.35 4.48
CA GLU A 242 -23.70 -20.04 3.91
C GLU A 242 -24.28 -20.09 2.51
N VAL A 243 -24.20 -21.23 1.81
CA VAL A 243 -24.82 -21.48 0.50
C VAL A 243 -26.13 -22.26 0.65
N MET A 244 -26.20 -23.17 1.64
CA MET A 244 -27.36 -24.01 1.91
C MET A 244 -28.51 -23.23 2.61
N THR A 245 -28.90 -22.10 2.02
CA THR A 245 -29.89 -21.18 2.58
C THR A 245 -30.77 -20.60 1.47
N THR A 246 -31.69 -19.70 1.83
CA THR A 246 -32.53 -18.96 0.87
C THR A 246 -31.75 -17.93 0.08
N CYS A 247 -32.20 -17.57 -1.12
CA CYS A 247 -31.49 -16.68 -2.06
C CYS A 247 -31.15 -15.31 -1.46
N ASP A 248 -31.96 -14.81 -0.52
CA ASP A 248 -31.77 -13.54 0.19
C ASP A 248 -30.64 -13.57 1.25
N LYS A 249 -30.15 -14.79 1.62
CA LYS A 249 -29.15 -14.99 2.68
C LYS A 249 -27.87 -15.66 2.22
N LYS A 250 -27.79 -16.11 0.97
CA LYS A 250 -26.59 -16.74 0.45
C LYS A 250 -25.37 -15.82 0.54
N ARG A 251 -24.21 -16.40 0.84
CA ARG A 251 -22.91 -15.71 0.88
C ARG A 251 -21.89 -16.50 0.08
N ILE A 252 -20.91 -15.82 -0.48
CA ILE A 252 -19.75 -16.50 -1.08
C ILE A 252 -18.84 -17.00 0.05
N PRO A 253 -18.55 -18.33 0.11
CA PRO A 253 -17.66 -18.84 1.15
C PRO A 253 -16.27 -18.18 1.07
N PRO A 254 -15.63 -17.86 2.22
CA PRO A 254 -14.32 -17.21 2.26
C PRO A 254 -13.24 -17.91 1.42
N ALA A 255 -13.28 -19.24 1.35
CA ALA A 255 -12.37 -20.04 0.54
C ALA A 255 -12.38 -19.67 -0.96
N TYR A 256 -13.50 -19.16 -1.48
CA TYR A 256 -13.62 -18.71 -2.86
C TYR A 256 -13.31 -17.23 -3.03
N ILE A 257 -13.50 -16.41 -2.00
CA ILE A 257 -13.13 -14.98 -2.02
C ILE A 257 -11.61 -14.83 -2.09
N TYR A 258 -10.89 -15.65 -1.32
CA TYR A 258 -9.42 -15.63 -1.20
C TYR A 258 -8.74 -16.75 -2.02
N ALA A 259 -9.40 -17.23 -3.05
CA ALA A 259 -8.87 -18.23 -3.97
C ALA A 259 -7.87 -17.63 -4.97
N ASP A 260 -7.17 -18.48 -5.71
CA ASP A 260 -6.30 -18.01 -6.79
C ASP A 260 -7.08 -17.26 -7.88
N LYS A 261 -6.34 -16.65 -8.79
CA LYS A 261 -6.90 -15.81 -9.85
C LYS A 261 -7.92 -16.56 -10.71
N GLU A 262 -7.62 -17.78 -11.15
CA GLU A 262 -8.49 -18.55 -12.06
C GLU A 262 -9.78 -18.99 -11.34
N GLN A 263 -9.66 -19.44 -10.11
CA GLN A 263 -10.79 -19.82 -9.28
C GLN A 263 -11.74 -18.63 -9.03
N ARG A 264 -11.18 -17.43 -8.76
CA ARG A 264 -11.96 -16.19 -8.62
C ARG A 264 -12.64 -15.77 -9.93
N TYR A 265 -12.02 -16.00 -11.08
CA TYR A 265 -12.67 -15.78 -12.37
C TYR A 265 -13.81 -16.77 -12.58
N ASN A 266 -13.60 -18.04 -12.31
CA ASN A 266 -14.60 -19.08 -12.52
C ASN A 266 -15.87 -18.85 -11.70
N ILE A 267 -15.73 -18.45 -10.42
CA ILE A 267 -16.93 -18.13 -9.61
C ILE A 267 -17.66 -16.89 -10.14
N LEU A 268 -16.95 -15.86 -10.59
CA LEU A 268 -17.57 -14.71 -11.24
C LEU A 268 -18.28 -15.12 -12.54
N GLN A 269 -17.71 -16.00 -13.35
CA GLN A 269 -18.37 -16.51 -14.55
C GLN A 269 -19.72 -17.17 -14.21
N GLY A 270 -19.75 -18.04 -13.19
CA GLY A 270 -20.99 -18.66 -12.76
C GLY A 270 -22.05 -17.66 -12.30
N LEU A 271 -21.66 -16.66 -11.51
CA LEU A 271 -22.54 -15.57 -11.11
C LEU A 271 -23.04 -14.75 -12.32
N PHE A 272 -22.13 -14.38 -13.22
CA PHE A 272 -22.48 -13.53 -14.36
C PHE A 272 -23.25 -14.27 -15.46
N ASP A 273 -23.10 -15.57 -15.59
CA ASP A 273 -23.89 -16.38 -16.52
C ASP A 273 -25.35 -16.50 -16.06
N THR A 274 -25.60 -16.48 -14.74
CA THR A 274 -26.96 -16.47 -14.16
C THR A 274 -27.53 -15.05 -14.13
N ASP A 275 -27.42 -14.34 -13.02
CA ASP A 275 -28.03 -13.02 -12.74
C ASP A 275 -27.28 -11.84 -13.36
N GLY A 276 -26.16 -12.09 -14.05
CA GLY A 276 -25.39 -11.06 -14.74
C GLY A 276 -26.04 -10.60 -16.03
N GLY A 277 -26.05 -9.28 -16.23
CA GLY A 277 -26.51 -8.63 -17.46
C GLY A 277 -25.38 -7.93 -18.17
N ILE A 278 -25.39 -8.00 -19.51
CA ILE A 278 -24.48 -7.27 -20.38
C ILE A 278 -25.30 -6.48 -21.38
N SER A 279 -25.00 -5.19 -21.53
CA SER A 279 -25.67 -4.31 -22.50
C SER A 279 -24.69 -3.34 -23.14
N ILE A 280 -24.96 -3.00 -24.39
CA ILE A 280 -24.25 -1.95 -25.11
C ILE A 280 -25.24 -0.81 -25.31
N ALA A 281 -24.95 0.36 -24.73
CA ALA A 281 -25.73 1.59 -24.92
C ALA A 281 -24.77 2.71 -25.35
N GLU A 282 -25.06 3.41 -26.44
CA GLU A 282 -24.29 4.56 -26.96
C GLU A 282 -22.78 4.29 -27.02
N SER A 283 -22.35 3.13 -27.51
CA SER A 283 -20.95 2.68 -27.54
C SER A 283 -20.34 2.45 -26.16
N ARG A 284 -21.14 2.36 -25.10
CA ARG A 284 -20.70 2.03 -23.74
C ARG A 284 -21.09 0.59 -23.42
N PHE A 285 -20.12 -0.14 -22.92
CA PHE A 285 -20.29 -1.50 -22.45
C PHE A 285 -20.60 -1.45 -20.94
N ASN A 286 -21.77 -1.97 -20.56
CA ASN A 286 -22.19 -2.02 -19.17
C ASN A 286 -22.34 -3.49 -18.74
N VAL A 287 -21.57 -3.90 -17.74
CA VAL A 287 -21.73 -5.17 -17.04
C VAL A 287 -22.46 -4.89 -15.73
N ARG A 288 -23.55 -5.59 -15.52
CA ARG A 288 -24.38 -5.44 -14.34
C ARG A 288 -24.68 -6.81 -13.73
N TYR A 289 -24.72 -6.88 -12.41
CA TYR A 289 -25.26 -7.99 -11.66
C TYR A 289 -26.40 -7.48 -10.77
N THR A 290 -27.53 -8.17 -10.76
CA THR A 290 -28.73 -7.74 -10.02
C THR A 290 -29.12 -8.81 -9.01
N SER A 291 -29.34 -8.43 -7.74
CA SER A 291 -29.79 -9.35 -6.69
C SER A 291 -30.64 -8.63 -5.65
N ILE A 292 -31.51 -9.36 -4.98
CA ILE A 292 -32.19 -8.90 -3.75
C ILE A 292 -31.27 -9.02 -2.52
N ASN A 293 -30.16 -9.74 -2.64
CA ASN A 293 -29.21 -10.01 -1.58
C ASN A 293 -28.01 -9.06 -1.69
N LYS A 294 -28.00 -7.99 -0.88
CA LYS A 294 -26.92 -7.00 -0.86
C LYS A 294 -25.57 -7.61 -0.43
N ASP A 295 -25.60 -8.52 0.53
CA ASP A 295 -24.41 -9.14 1.07
C ASP A 295 -23.67 -10.01 0.05
N LEU A 296 -24.42 -10.74 -0.80
CA LEU A 296 -23.85 -11.48 -1.93
C LEU A 296 -23.15 -10.54 -2.92
N LEU A 297 -23.76 -9.36 -3.21
CA LEU A 297 -23.10 -8.36 -4.05
C LEU A 297 -21.84 -7.80 -3.41
N CYS A 298 -21.84 -7.57 -2.11
CA CYS A 298 -20.65 -7.12 -1.38
C CYS A 298 -19.52 -8.16 -1.47
N ASP A 299 -19.82 -9.45 -1.28
CA ASP A 299 -18.82 -10.52 -1.41
C ASP A 299 -18.30 -10.65 -2.86
N MET A 300 -19.18 -10.57 -3.85
CA MET A 300 -18.82 -10.55 -5.27
C MET A 300 -17.88 -9.36 -5.58
N LEU A 301 -18.16 -8.16 -5.04
CA LEU A 301 -17.30 -6.98 -5.25
C LEU A 301 -15.95 -7.13 -4.60
N LYS A 302 -15.79 -7.84 -3.48
CA LYS A 302 -14.46 -8.16 -2.91
C LYS A 302 -13.61 -8.93 -3.91
N ILE A 303 -14.21 -9.91 -4.60
CA ILE A 303 -13.53 -10.66 -5.67
C ILE A 303 -13.18 -9.71 -6.83
N VAL A 304 -14.11 -8.87 -7.27
CA VAL A 304 -13.89 -7.88 -8.34
C VAL A 304 -12.74 -6.94 -8.00
N TYR A 305 -12.69 -6.41 -6.78
CA TYR A 305 -11.63 -5.51 -6.32
C TYR A 305 -10.27 -6.22 -6.23
N SER A 306 -10.26 -7.48 -5.71
CA SER A 306 -9.04 -8.28 -5.62
C SER A 306 -8.46 -8.67 -6.98
N LEU A 307 -9.25 -8.64 -8.04
CA LEU A 307 -8.82 -8.82 -9.43
C LEU A 307 -8.34 -7.52 -10.09
N GLY A 308 -8.35 -6.40 -9.36
CA GLY A 308 -7.93 -5.09 -9.86
C GLY A 308 -9.01 -4.31 -10.62
N PHE A 309 -10.27 -4.75 -10.55
CA PHE A 309 -11.39 -4.08 -11.18
C PHE A 309 -12.14 -3.17 -10.19
N THR A 310 -13.09 -2.39 -10.70
CA THR A 310 -13.93 -1.53 -9.86
C THR A 310 -15.41 -1.83 -10.09
N GLY A 311 -16.23 -1.60 -9.07
CA GLY A 311 -17.67 -1.80 -9.13
C GLY A 311 -18.40 -0.91 -8.14
N THR A 312 -19.68 -0.65 -8.41
CA THR A 312 -20.55 0.15 -7.54
C THR A 312 -21.81 -0.64 -7.26
N ILE A 313 -22.42 -0.43 -6.08
CA ILE A 313 -23.76 -0.95 -5.77
C ILE A 313 -24.71 0.24 -5.75
N THR A 314 -25.86 0.07 -6.41
CA THR A 314 -26.98 1.01 -6.37
C THR A 314 -28.24 0.27 -5.91
N GLU A 315 -29.05 0.94 -5.12
CA GLU A 315 -30.34 0.45 -4.66
C GLU A 315 -31.42 0.88 -5.66
N ASP A 316 -32.31 -0.04 -6.02
CA ASP A 316 -33.42 0.19 -6.94
C ASP A 316 -34.72 -0.28 -6.28
N LYS A 317 -35.72 0.60 -6.20
CA LYS A 317 -37.02 0.27 -5.63
C LYS A 317 -37.89 -0.44 -6.68
N ARG A 318 -38.33 -1.63 -6.37
CA ARG A 318 -39.17 -2.44 -7.26
C ARG A 318 -40.26 -3.18 -6.50
N ASP A 319 -41.51 -2.76 -6.66
CA ASP A 319 -42.65 -3.31 -5.96
C ASP A 319 -42.90 -4.80 -6.25
N GLN A 320 -42.34 -5.33 -7.34
CA GLN A 320 -42.49 -6.74 -7.71
C GLN A 320 -41.67 -7.70 -6.81
N TYR A 321 -40.76 -7.21 -5.99
CA TYR A 321 -40.00 -8.02 -5.05
C TYR A 321 -40.61 -7.95 -3.65
N PRO A 322 -40.58 -9.05 -2.86
CA PRO A 322 -41.15 -9.08 -1.50
C PRO A 322 -40.58 -8.01 -0.57
N SER A 323 -39.30 -7.65 -0.75
CA SER A 323 -38.63 -6.58 0.03
C SER A 323 -38.90 -5.19 -0.53
N GLY A 324 -39.52 -5.03 -1.71
CA GLY A 324 -39.65 -3.78 -2.43
C GLY A 324 -38.34 -3.19 -2.94
N ILE A 325 -37.20 -3.89 -2.75
CA ILE A 325 -35.87 -3.40 -3.06
C ILE A 325 -35.07 -4.47 -3.79
N CYS A 326 -34.31 -4.07 -4.82
CA CYS A 326 -33.21 -4.86 -5.37
C CYS A 326 -31.95 -4.02 -5.47
N TYR A 327 -30.82 -4.69 -5.54
CA TYR A 327 -29.51 -4.08 -5.67
C TYR A 327 -28.90 -4.38 -7.03
N ASN A 328 -28.33 -3.36 -7.66
CA ASN A 328 -27.62 -3.50 -8.92
C ASN A 328 -26.15 -3.18 -8.69
N SER A 329 -25.27 -4.08 -9.08
CA SER A 329 -23.83 -3.81 -9.13
C SER A 329 -23.42 -3.52 -10.57
N HIS A 330 -22.74 -2.39 -10.80
CA HIS A 330 -22.15 -2.03 -12.08
C HIS A 330 -20.64 -2.21 -12.01
N ILE A 331 -20.10 -3.10 -12.85
CA ILE A 331 -18.68 -3.45 -12.85
C ILE A 331 -17.98 -2.83 -14.03
N LYS A 332 -16.81 -2.24 -13.77
CA LYS A 332 -15.93 -1.66 -14.79
C LYS A 332 -14.74 -2.59 -14.99
N VAL A 333 -14.67 -3.22 -16.14
CA VAL A 333 -13.60 -4.12 -16.56
C VAL A 333 -12.97 -3.66 -17.86
N PRO A 334 -11.64 -3.80 -18.04
CA PRO A 334 -10.97 -3.59 -19.30
C PRO A 334 -11.52 -4.48 -20.42
N ASN A 335 -11.38 -4.07 -21.67
CA ASN A 335 -11.92 -4.79 -22.83
C ASN A 335 -11.43 -6.24 -22.90
N ASP A 336 -10.15 -6.47 -22.62
CA ASP A 336 -9.53 -7.80 -22.67
C ASP A 336 -10.12 -8.81 -21.67
N PHE A 337 -10.85 -8.32 -20.67
CA PHE A 337 -11.48 -9.15 -19.64
C PHE A 337 -13.00 -9.29 -19.80
N LYS A 338 -13.62 -8.52 -20.67
CA LYS A 338 -15.09 -8.52 -20.82
C LYS A 338 -15.63 -9.87 -21.27
N GLU A 339 -15.01 -10.48 -22.27
CA GLU A 339 -15.39 -11.81 -22.76
C GLU A 339 -15.13 -12.90 -21.72
N LYS A 340 -14.07 -12.74 -20.92
CA LYS A 340 -13.67 -13.72 -19.89
C LYS A 340 -14.62 -13.78 -18.70
N LEU A 341 -15.55 -12.81 -18.55
CA LEU A 341 -16.55 -12.81 -17.48
C LEU A 341 -17.71 -13.78 -17.73
N PHE A 342 -17.80 -14.38 -18.91
CA PHE A 342 -18.93 -15.23 -19.29
C PHE A 342 -18.42 -16.52 -19.91
N ARG A 343 -19.06 -17.66 -19.59
CA ARG A 343 -18.96 -18.90 -20.36
C ARG A 343 -20.12 -18.99 -21.37
N LEU A 344 -21.30 -18.47 -21.01
CA LEU A 344 -22.51 -18.48 -21.83
C LEU A 344 -22.31 -17.74 -23.15
N GLN A 345 -22.42 -18.49 -24.27
CA GLN A 345 -22.02 -18.00 -25.60
C GLN A 345 -22.76 -16.73 -26.02
N ARG A 346 -24.08 -16.65 -25.80
CA ARG A 346 -24.87 -15.45 -26.14
C ARG A 346 -24.40 -14.18 -25.44
N LYS A 347 -23.87 -14.29 -24.19
CA LYS A 347 -23.30 -13.14 -23.45
C LYS A 347 -21.89 -12.81 -23.95
N ARG A 348 -21.09 -13.81 -24.29
CA ARG A 348 -19.78 -13.63 -24.92
C ARG A 348 -19.89 -12.92 -26.27
N ASP A 349 -20.87 -13.29 -27.11
CA ASP A 349 -21.11 -12.65 -28.41
C ASP A 349 -21.45 -11.16 -28.28
N ILE A 350 -22.15 -10.77 -27.20
CA ILE A 350 -22.38 -9.35 -26.91
C ILE A 350 -21.09 -8.70 -26.42
N ALA A 351 -20.32 -9.38 -25.57
CA ALA A 351 -19.05 -8.87 -25.04
C ALA A 351 -18.01 -8.61 -26.14
N SER A 352 -17.93 -9.51 -27.13
CA SER A 352 -16.98 -9.39 -28.25
C SER A 352 -17.22 -8.16 -29.13
N ARG A 353 -18.46 -7.65 -29.19
CA ARG A 353 -18.83 -6.46 -29.96
C ARG A 353 -18.41 -5.14 -29.31
N ALA A 354 -17.93 -5.17 -28.07
CA ALA A 354 -17.65 -3.97 -27.27
C ALA A 354 -16.29 -3.29 -27.58
N HIS A 355 -15.63 -3.61 -28.68
CA HIS A 355 -14.25 -3.18 -29.00
C HIS A 355 -14.03 -1.67 -29.20
N LEU A 356 -15.04 -0.79 -29.12
CA LEU A 356 -14.98 0.45 -29.86
C LEU A 356 -14.63 1.73 -29.13
N SER A 357 -14.51 1.81 -27.79
CA SER A 357 -14.38 3.16 -27.21
C SER A 357 -13.43 3.35 -26.03
N ASP A 358 -12.68 2.35 -25.61
CA ASP A 358 -11.94 2.40 -24.33
C ASP A 358 -10.59 3.13 -24.35
N LYS A 359 -10.15 3.69 -25.47
CA LYS A 359 -8.87 4.44 -25.55
C LYS A 359 -8.78 5.65 -24.60
N ARG A 360 -9.89 6.10 -24.02
CA ARG A 360 -9.96 7.26 -23.11
C ARG A 360 -10.21 6.88 -21.65
N ARG A 361 -10.59 5.64 -21.32
CA ARG A 361 -10.86 5.21 -19.95
C ARG A 361 -9.60 4.70 -19.29
N LYS A 362 -9.28 5.29 -18.13
CA LYS A 362 -8.19 4.85 -17.29
C LYS A 362 -8.79 3.89 -16.25
N TYR A 363 -8.43 2.61 -16.35
CA TYR A 363 -8.87 1.55 -15.43
C TYR A 363 -7.90 1.35 -14.27
N ASP A 364 -6.74 2.00 -14.36
CA ASP A 364 -5.63 1.92 -13.43
C ASP A 364 -5.75 2.83 -12.20
N ARG A 365 -6.90 3.51 -12.04
CA ARG A 365 -7.08 4.52 -10.99
C ARG A 365 -8.50 4.65 -10.47
N ILE A 366 -8.60 5.12 -9.22
CA ILE A 366 -9.86 5.35 -8.51
C ILE A 366 -9.88 6.79 -8.01
N ALA A 367 -10.95 7.52 -8.32
CA ALA A 367 -11.06 8.93 -7.93
C ALA A 367 -11.60 9.07 -6.50
N ILE A 368 -11.02 9.98 -5.72
CA ILE A 368 -11.56 10.39 -4.42
C ILE A 368 -12.81 11.24 -4.66
N ARG A 369 -13.93 10.84 -4.05
CA ARG A 369 -15.22 11.52 -4.15
C ARG A 369 -15.45 12.52 -3.02
N ASN A 370 -15.09 12.13 -1.80
CA ASN A 370 -15.31 12.93 -0.60
C ASN A 370 -14.25 12.63 0.47
N ILE A 371 -13.95 13.63 1.27
CA ILE A 371 -13.16 13.53 2.51
C ILE A 371 -14.02 14.13 3.60
N GLU A 372 -14.31 13.37 4.64
CA GLU A 372 -15.19 13.74 5.75
C GLU A 372 -14.42 13.70 7.06
N ASP A 373 -14.48 14.77 7.82
CA ASP A 373 -14.01 14.82 9.21
C ASP A 373 -15.04 14.11 10.08
N LEU A 374 -14.64 13.03 10.74
CA LEU A 374 -15.55 12.22 11.55
C LEU A 374 -15.81 12.81 12.95
N GLY A 375 -15.07 13.85 13.33
CA GLY A 375 -15.26 14.58 14.58
C GLY A 375 -14.83 13.81 15.84
N TYR A 376 -14.11 12.70 15.69
CA TYR A 376 -13.55 11.93 16.81
C TYR A 376 -12.10 11.56 16.56
N GLU A 377 -11.42 11.16 17.63
CA GLU A 377 -10.07 10.58 17.59
C GLU A 377 -10.14 9.09 17.94
N CYS A 378 -9.29 8.27 17.32
CA CYS A 378 -9.13 6.85 17.62
C CYS A 378 -7.67 6.42 17.54
N GLU A 379 -7.34 5.33 18.22
CA GLU A 379 -6.00 4.75 18.17
C GLU A 379 -5.69 4.25 16.76
N MET A 380 -4.54 4.65 16.25
CA MET A 380 -4.11 4.34 14.89
C MET A 380 -2.70 3.77 14.85
N VAL A 381 -2.42 2.96 13.85
CA VAL A 381 -1.14 2.31 13.61
C VAL A 381 -0.68 2.59 12.18
N CYS A 382 0.62 2.69 11.99
CA CYS A 382 1.30 2.71 10.70
C CYS A 382 2.08 1.40 10.54
N ILE A 383 2.02 0.78 9.37
CA ILE A 383 2.92 -0.32 9.00
C ILE A 383 3.91 0.14 7.93
N TYR A 384 5.08 -0.49 7.92
CA TYR A 384 6.13 -0.29 6.95
C TYR A 384 6.38 -1.59 6.18
N VAL A 385 6.43 -1.53 4.86
CA VAL A 385 6.45 -2.70 3.97
C VAL A 385 7.66 -2.71 3.04
N ASP A 386 8.12 -3.92 2.69
CA ASP A 386 9.30 -4.20 1.87
C ASP A 386 8.95 -4.20 0.37
N ASN A 387 8.61 -3.03 -0.17
CA ASN A 387 8.51 -2.86 -1.62
C ASN A 387 8.96 -1.46 -2.03
N LYS A 388 9.43 -1.33 -3.26
CA LYS A 388 10.08 -0.11 -3.78
C LYS A 388 9.22 1.15 -3.68
N GLU A 389 7.91 1.01 -3.81
CA GLU A 389 6.97 2.14 -3.84
C GLU A 389 6.35 2.39 -2.46
N HIS A 390 6.63 1.52 -1.47
CA HIS A 390 6.08 1.53 -0.10
C HIS A 390 4.55 1.66 -0.09
N LEU A 391 3.92 1.12 -1.11
CA LEU A 391 2.48 1.03 -1.25
C LEU A 391 2.00 -0.32 -0.73
N TYR A 392 0.93 -0.33 0.03
CA TYR A 392 0.26 -1.53 0.48
C TYR A 392 -1.25 -1.41 0.33
N LEU A 393 -1.96 -2.51 0.44
CA LEU A 393 -3.41 -2.56 0.32
C LEU A 393 -4.06 -2.52 1.70
N THR A 394 -5.06 -1.67 1.82
CA THR A 394 -5.95 -1.56 2.98
C THR A 394 -7.39 -1.83 2.54
N ASN A 395 -8.38 -1.69 3.41
CA ASN A 395 -9.81 -1.96 3.21
C ASN A 395 -10.22 -2.09 1.73
N ASP A 396 -10.81 -3.21 1.35
CA ASP A 396 -11.29 -3.42 -0.01
C ASP A 396 -10.25 -3.13 -1.12
N TYR A 397 -8.98 -3.44 -0.83
CA TYR A 397 -7.84 -3.30 -1.77
C TYR A 397 -7.56 -1.86 -2.22
N ILE A 398 -7.69 -0.89 -1.30
CA ILE A 398 -7.30 0.51 -1.51
C ILE A 398 -5.78 0.63 -1.32
N VAL A 399 -5.09 1.35 -2.22
CA VAL A 399 -3.63 1.56 -2.19
C VAL A 399 -3.24 2.76 -1.32
N THR A 400 -2.24 2.62 -0.43
CA THR A 400 -1.72 3.66 0.49
C THR A 400 -0.18 3.64 0.66
N HIS A 401 0.47 4.63 1.33
CA HIS A 401 1.94 4.90 1.26
C HIS A 401 2.71 5.18 2.59
N ASN A 402 4.13 5.17 2.56
CA ASN A 402 5.08 5.50 3.67
C ASN A 402 6.43 6.21 3.25
N THR A 403 7.20 7.13 4.05
CA THR A 403 8.39 7.96 3.61
C THR A 403 9.41 8.61 4.61
N THR A 404 10.67 9.11 4.13
CA THR A 404 11.79 9.74 4.90
C THR A 404 12.49 10.94 4.18
N VAL A 405 12.80 12.09 4.87
CA VAL A 405 13.27 13.38 4.26
C VAL A 405 14.79 13.61 4.20
N ALA A 406 15.55 13.33 5.28
CA ALA A 406 16.97 13.71 5.37
C ALA A 406 17.87 13.09 4.28
N THR A 407 17.68 11.82 4.00
CA THR A 407 18.44 11.03 3.01
C THR A 407 18.29 11.60 1.60
N GLY A 408 17.10 12.07 1.25
CA GLY A 408 16.84 12.62 -0.08
C GLY A 408 17.58 13.90 -0.37
N VAL A 409 17.65 14.83 0.59
CA VAL A 409 18.42 16.08 0.40
C VAL A 409 19.92 15.81 0.34
N ALA A 410 20.43 14.87 1.15
CA ALA A 410 21.82 14.44 1.08
C ALA A 410 22.18 13.88 -0.31
N ASN A 411 21.29 13.05 -0.89
CA ASN A 411 21.47 12.54 -2.25
C ASN A 411 21.44 13.65 -3.30
N MET A 412 20.52 14.61 -3.20
CA MET A 412 20.50 15.76 -4.11
C MET A 412 21.81 16.53 -4.08
N LEU A 413 22.40 16.78 -2.90
CA LEU A 413 23.69 17.44 -2.77
C LEU A 413 24.82 16.70 -3.51
N VAL A 414 24.82 15.36 -3.50
CA VAL A 414 25.78 14.53 -4.23
C VAL A 414 25.49 14.57 -5.74
N GLN A 415 24.22 14.44 -6.15
CA GLN A 415 23.82 14.47 -7.56
C GLN A 415 24.19 15.81 -8.25
N TYR A 416 24.00 16.93 -7.56
CA TYR A 416 24.41 18.24 -8.05
C TYR A 416 25.93 18.47 -7.96
N GLY A 417 26.67 17.54 -7.34
CA GLY A 417 28.15 17.54 -7.29
C GLY A 417 28.73 18.49 -6.28
N PHE A 418 27.99 18.84 -5.22
CA PHE A 418 28.52 19.61 -4.10
C PHE A 418 29.41 18.77 -3.18
N TYR A 419 29.12 17.47 -3.08
CA TYR A 419 29.86 16.47 -2.32
C TYR A 419 30.08 15.20 -3.13
N ASP A 420 31.09 14.42 -2.77
CA ASP A 420 31.49 13.20 -3.48
C ASP A 420 30.66 11.97 -3.02
N GLY A 421 30.09 12.03 -1.82
CA GLY A 421 29.32 10.91 -1.28
C GLY A 421 28.60 11.20 0.02
N ILE A 422 27.96 10.16 0.55
CA ILE A 422 27.24 10.18 1.83
C ILE A 422 27.93 9.22 2.79
N VAL A 423 28.13 9.64 4.04
CA VAL A 423 28.58 8.78 5.14
C VAL A 423 27.47 8.74 6.18
N TYR A 424 26.87 7.57 6.38
CA TYR A 424 25.84 7.35 7.39
C TYR A 424 26.46 6.69 8.62
N ILE A 425 26.25 7.30 9.78
CA ILE A 425 26.83 6.87 11.05
C ILE A 425 25.72 6.65 12.06
N MET A 426 25.73 5.48 12.70
CA MET A 426 24.79 5.12 13.76
C MET A 426 25.53 4.50 14.96
N ALA A 427 25.07 4.79 16.18
CA ALA A 427 25.55 4.10 17.38
C ALA A 427 24.89 2.72 17.48
N PRO A 428 25.63 1.61 17.53
CA PRO A 428 25.06 0.31 17.79
C PRO A 428 24.63 0.26 19.26
N TYR A 429 23.33 0.43 19.52
CA TYR A 429 22.77 0.21 20.84
C TYR A 429 22.23 -1.23 20.90
N GLY A 430 22.93 -2.12 21.62
CA GLY A 430 22.49 -3.49 21.85
C GLY A 430 21.62 -3.56 23.10
N GLU A 431 20.36 -4.01 22.95
CA GLU A 431 19.60 -4.49 24.10
C GLU A 431 20.41 -5.60 24.79
N LYS A 432 20.58 -5.52 26.11
CA LYS A 432 21.34 -6.48 26.93
C LYS A 432 20.88 -7.93 26.82
N THR A 433 19.77 -8.18 26.14
CA THR A 433 19.12 -9.47 25.94
C THR A 433 19.45 -10.15 24.61
N GLN A 434 20.05 -9.46 23.65
CA GLN A 434 20.51 -10.08 22.39
C GLN A 434 21.91 -10.65 22.59
N GLY A 435 22.02 -11.99 22.64
CA GLY A 435 23.28 -12.72 22.73
C GLY A 435 24.19 -12.47 21.52
N TYR A 436 25.38 -13.08 21.53
CA TYR A 436 26.37 -12.98 20.46
C TYR A 436 25.82 -13.41 19.10
N LEU A 437 25.64 -12.44 18.17
CA LEU A 437 25.20 -12.74 16.80
C LEU A 437 26.38 -13.36 16.02
N PRO A 438 26.24 -14.54 15.40
CA PRO A 438 27.24 -15.09 14.48
C PRO A 438 27.27 -14.31 13.17
N GLY A 439 28.44 -14.23 12.50
CA GLY A 439 28.59 -13.59 11.19
C GLY A 439 29.71 -12.54 11.13
N THR A 440 29.96 -12.01 9.93
CA THR A 440 30.92 -10.92 9.68
C THR A 440 30.46 -9.62 10.33
N ILE A 441 31.39 -8.65 10.45
CA ILE A 441 31.08 -7.31 11.00
C ILE A 441 29.97 -6.63 10.19
N THR A 442 30.00 -6.75 8.88
CA THR A 442 29.00 -6.19 7.97
C THR A 442 27.62 -6.81 8.16
N GLU A 443 27.56 -8.14 8.31
CA GLU A 443 26.30 -8.83 8.58
C GLU A 443 25.70 -8.46 9.94
N LYS A 444 26.53 -8.29 10.97
CA LYS A 444 26.12 -7.86 12.31
C LYS A 444 25.63 -6.41 12.33
N SER A 445 26.22 -5.57 11.50
CA SER A 445 25.91 -4.13 11.44
C SER A 445 24.72 -3.83 10.50
N SER A 446 24.39 -4.71 9.56
CA SER A 446 23.33 -4.49 8.57
C SER A 446 21.96 -4.22 9.21
N VAL A 447 21.65 -4.90 10.31
CA VAL A 447 20.40 -4.70 11.07
C VAL A 447 20.23 -3.25 11.55
N TYR A 448 21.33 -2.56 11.87
CA TYR A 448 21.28 -1.16 12.32
C TYR A 448 21.12 -0.16 11.16
N PHE A 449 21.41 -0.57 9.92
CA PHE A 449 21.33 0.31 8.76
C PHE A 449 20.06 0.11 7.93
N GLU A 450 19.18 -0.81 8.32
CA GLU A 450 17.97 -1.16 7.55
C GLU A 450 17.09 0.07 7.31
N ALA A 451 16.86 0.90 8.34
CA ALA A 451 16.05 2.12 8.20
C ALA A 451 16.66 3.10 7.17
N PHE A 452 18.00 3.17 7.11
CA PHE A 452 18.69 4.00 6.12
C PHE A 452 18.65 3.40 4.72
N TYR A 453 18.80 2.08 4.58
CA TYR A 453 18.69 1.41 3.28
C TYR A 453 17.32 1.67 2.67
N GLN A 454 16.30 1.66 3.48
CA GLN A 454 14.94 1.98 3.06
C GLN A 454 14.78 3.46 2.69
N ALA A 455 15.42 4.37 3.42
CA ALA A 455 15.43 5.79 3.07
C ALA A 455 16.11 6.04 1.72
N LEU A 456 17.14 5.26 1.37
CA LEU A 456 17.79 5.31 0.05
C LEU A 456 16.85 4.90 -1.07
N VAL A 457 16.13 3.78 -0.89
CA VAL A 457 15.15 3.31 -1.88
C VAL A 457 14.05 4.34 -2.10
N ASN A 458 13.58 5.00 -1.04
CA ASN A 458 12.59 6.10 -1.11
C ASN A 458 13.08 7.30 -1.94
N CYS A 459 14.39 7.43 -2.10
CA CYS A 459 15.04 8.49 -2.88
C CYS A 459 15.52 7.99 -4.25
N ASP A 460 14.94 6.91 -4.78
CA ASP A 460 15.30 6.28 -6.06
C ASP A 460 16.76 5.80 -6.13
N ILE A 461 17.38 5.47 -4.97
CA ILE A 461 18.74 4.95 -4.88
C ILE A 461 18.68 3.45 -4.60
N ASN A 462 19.37 2.66 -5.45
CA ASN A 462 19.51 1.23 -5.18
C ASN A 462 20.65 0.98 -4.17
N PRO A 463 20.36 0.55 -2.91
CA PRO A 463 21.38 0.35 -1.88
C PRO A 463 22.47 -0.64 -2.30
N ASN A 464 22.11 -1.69 -3.04
CA ASN A 464 23.04 -2.74 -3.47
C ASN A 464 24.14 -2.22 -4.41
N THR A 465 23.90 -1.14 -5.15
CA THR A 465 24.87 -0.53 -6.06
C THR A 465 25.50 0.73 -5.51
N ALA A 466 24.76 1.48 -4.68
CA ALA A 466 25.19 2.78 -4.15
C ALA A 466 26.08 2.66 -2.89
N ILE A 467 25.89 1.59 -2.09
CA ILE A 467 26.63 1.40 -0.85
C ILE A 467 27.96 0.71 -1.13
N ASN A 468 29.04 1.26 -0.57
CA ASN A 468 30.37 0.65 -0.58
C ASN A 468 30.42 -0.53 0.39
N THR A 469 30.69 -1.72 -0.13
CA THR A 469 30.86 -2.95 0.64
C THR A 469 32.36 -3.22 0.94
N GLU A 470 32.66 -4.12 1.86
CA GLU A 470 34.05 -4.55 2.18
C GLU A 470 34.82 -5.01 0.93
N SER A 471 34.13 -5.60 -0.06
CA SER A 471 34.73 -6.02 -1.33
C SER A 471 35.14 -4.86 -2.25
N MET A 472 34.72 -3.65 -1.94
CA MET A 472 34.91 -2.42 -2.73
C MET A 472 34.46 -2.55 -4.21
N VAL A 473 33.59 -3.48 -4.52
CA VAL A 473 33.13 -3.72 -5.91
C VAL A 473 32.40 -2.52 -6.46
N ASN A 474 31.47 -1.96 -5.69
CA ASN A 474 30.68 -0.79 -6.11
C ASN A 474 31.55 0.45 -6.30
N GLN A 475 32.53 0.67 -5.42
CA GLN A 475 33.49 1.75 -5.56
C GLN A 475 34.37 1.60 -6.81
N LYS A 476 34.84 0.38 -7.09
CA LYS A 476 35.63 0.08 -8.31
C LYS A 476 34.82 0.24 -9.59
N ASN A 477 33.53 -0.06 -9.53
CA ASN A 477 32.60 0.12 -10.65
C ASN A 477 32.17 1.58 -10.83
N GLY A 478 32.49 2.48 -9.89
CA GLY A 478 32.11 3.89 -9.91
C GLY A 478 30.64 4.14 -9.59
N THR A 479 29.93 3.17 -9.02
CA THR A 479 28.52 3.28 -8.61
C THR A 479 28.36 3.55 -7.12
N GLY A 480 29.32 3.11 -6.28
CA GLY A 480 29.30 3.27 -4.83
C GLY A 480 29.75 4.67 -4.40
N PHE A 481 28.83 5.41 -3.80
CA PHE A 481 29.07 6.74 -3.23
C PHE A 481 28.58 6.88 -1.78
N ILE A 482 28.09 5.79 -1.17
CA ILE A 482 27.56 5.76 0.20
C ILE A 482 28.39 4.82 1.04
N THR A 483 28.74 5.25 2.27
CA THR A 483 29.43 4.43 3.25
C THR A 483 28.62 4.39 4.55
N CYS A 484 28.26 3.20 5.01
CA CYS A 484 27.56 2.98 6.28
C CYS A 484 28.57 2.46 7.31
N ILE A 485 28.72 3.16 8.42
CA ILE A 485 29.66 2.80 9.49
C ILE A 485 29.03 3.01 10.87
N THR A 486 29.48 2.24 11.86
CA THR A 486 29.13 2.50 13.25
C THR A 486 30.18 3.39 13.92
N ASP A 487 29.81 4.10 14.99
CA ASP A 487 30.72 5.02 15.72
C ASP A 487 31.98 4.32 16.24
N THR A 488 31.94 3.02 16.47
CA THR A 488 33.06 2.20 16.94
C THR A 488 34.16 2.05 15.89
N TYR A 489 33.82 2.08 14.59
CA TYR A 489 34.74 1.88 13.47
C TYR A 489 35.26 3.19 12.83
N LEU A 490 34.94 4.33 13.42
CA LEU A 490 35.42 5.66 12.95
C LEU A 490 36.93 5.90 13.14
N ARG A 491 37.65 5.02 13.83
CA ARG A 491 39.08 5.19 14.05
C ARG A 491 39.88 5.08 12.75
N GLY A 492 40.56 6.17 12.34
CA GLY A 492 41.37 6.18 11.12
C GLY A 492 40.65 6.68 9.85
N THR A 493 39.34 6.97 9.91
CA THR A 493 38.62 7.58 8.79
C THR A 493 38.68 9.10 8.85
N ASN A 494 38.90 9.75 7.70
CA ASN A 494 38.73 11.17 7.50
C ASN A 494 37.43 11.42 6.74
N LEU A 495 36.49 12.17 7.33
CA LEU A 495 35.18 12.47 6.77
C LEU A 495 35.27 13.85 6.07
N ASP A 496 35.86 13.87 4.86
CA ASP A 496 36.01 15.09 4.08
C ASP A 496 35.25 14.96 2.74
N ASN A 497 34.77 16.07 2.21
CA ASN A 497 34.03 16.20 0.97
C ASN A 497 32.79 15.29 0.87
N ALA A 498 32.12 15.05 1.99
CA ALA A 498 30.96 14.17 2.10
C ALA A 498 29.83 14.81 2.91
N VAL A 499 28.60 14.36 2.67
CA VAL A 499 27.46 14.61 3.56
C VAL A 499 27.44 13.51 4.62
N VAL A 500 27.71 13.90 5.87
CA VAL A 500 27.75 12.99 7.02
C VAL A 500 26.39 13.03 7.74
N ILE A 501 25.69 11.91 7.79
CA ILE A 501 24.44 11.78 8.53
C ILE A 501 24.72 10.99 9.81
N ILE A 502 24.47 11.59 10.96
CA ILE A 502 24.55 10.94 12.29
C ILE A 502 23.11 10.76 12.75
N ASP A 503 22.66 9.52 12.81
CA ASP A 503 21.29 9.17 13.16
C ASP A 503 21.19 8.61 14.58
N GLU A 504 19.98 8.68 15.19
CA GLU A 504 19.71 8.29 16.58
C GLU A 504 20.70 8.97 17.56
N ALA A 505 20.96 10.25 17.34
CA ALA A 505 22.02 10.99 18.04
C ALA A 505 21.78 11.14 19.54
N GLN A 506 20.55 10.98 20.03
CA GLN A 506 20.23 10.94 21.46
C GLN A 506 20.88 9.74 22.18
N ASN A 507 21.18 8.68 21.44
CA ASN A 507 21.84 7.49 21.98
C ASN A 507 23.38 7.60 22.03
N TYR A 508 23.92 8.78 21.72
CA TYR A 508 25.35 9.07 21.87
C TYR A 508 25.63 9.84 23.16
N THR A 509 26.64 9.43 23.89
CA THR A 509 27.21 10.26 24.97
C THR A 509 27.92 11.46 24.39
N VAL A 510 28.16 12.52 25.21
CA VAL A 510 28.93 13.69 24.82
C VAL A 510 30.31 13.29 24.26
N ALA A 511 30.97 12.29 24.89
CA ALA A 511 32.30 11.83 24.45
C ALA A 511 32.25 11.13 23.07
N GLN A 512 31.20 10.37 22.79
CA GLN A 512 31.01 9.69 21.51
C GLN A 512 30.69 10.69 20.40
N LEU A 513 29.77 11.65 20.60
CA LEU A 513 29.50 12.71 19.63
C LEU A 513 30.72 13.56 19.39
N LYS A 514 31.47 13.93 20.44
CA LYS A 514 32.75 14.66 20.31
C LYS A 514 33.74 13.89 19.43
N LYS A 515 33.91 12.58 19.69
CA LYS A 515 34.78 11.70 18.91
C LYS A 515 34.38 11.67 17.44
N THR A 516 33.07 11.63 17.12
CA THR A 516 32.54 11.61 15.76
C THR A 516 32.72 12.96 15.07
N LEU A 517 32.27 14.04 15.69
CA LEU A 517 32.32 15.40 15.12
C LEU A 517 33.74 15.92 14.90
N THR A 518 34.71 15.56 15.76
CA THR A 518 36.11 15.96 15.59
C THR A 518 36.85 15.28 14.43
N ARG A 519 36.20 14.34 13.72
CA ARG A 519 36.72 13.67 12.52
C ARG A 519 36.20 14.24 11.22
N VAL A 520 35.25 15.17 11.31
CA VAL A 520 34.69 15.85 10.16
C VAL A 520 35.66 16.85 9.60
N GLY A 521 35.99 16.72 8.32
CA GLY A 521 36.86 17.63 7.59
C GLY A 521 36.15 18.95 7.25
N SER A 522 36.96 19.95 6.87
CA SER A 522 36.47 21.30 6.60
C SER A 522 35.53 21.44 5.38
N LYS A 523 35.49 20.43 4.54
CA LYS A 523 34.64 20.39 3.32
C LYS A 523 33.46 19.42 3.45
N ALA A 524 33.15 18.97 4.64
CA ALA A 524 32.02 18.08 4.87
C ALA A 524 30.81 18.87 5.41
N LYS A 525 29.62 18.38 5.13
CA LYS A 525 28.37 18.84 5.72
C LYS A 525 27.84 17.77 6.67
N VAL A 526 27.41 18.16 7.87
CA VAL A 526 26.97 17.24 8.91
C VAL A 526 25.46 17.43 9.16
N ILE A 527 24.71 16.33 9.18
CA ILE A 527 23.31 16.28 9.56
C ILE A 527 23.22 15.39 10.80
N VAL A 528 22.81 15.94 11.93
CA VAL A 528 22.65 15.22 13.21
C VAL A 528 21.16 15.09 13.50
N ILE A 529 20.64 13.88 13.48
CA ILE A 529 19.22 13.58 13.70
C ILE A 529 19.09 12.89 15.04
N GLY A 530 18.15 13.36 15.86
CA GLY A 530 17.90 12.78 17.17
C GLY A 530 16.56 13.22 17.75
N HIS A 531 16.20 12.62 18.88
CA HIS A 531 15.01 12.93 19.66
C HIS A 531 15.41 13.15 21.14
N ASP A 532 15.10 14.32 21.70
CA ASP A 532 15.56 14.68 23.05
C ASP A 532 14.89 13.89 24.19
N LEU A 533 13.69 13.33 23.95
CA LEU A 533 12.90 12.58 24.94
C LEU A 533 12.95 11.04 24.77
N GLN A 534 13.56 10.50 23.72
CA GLN A 534 13.65 9.05 23.47
C GLN A 534 15.10 8.58 23.52
N CYS A 535 15.64 8.43 24.71
CA CYS A 535 17.02 8.05 24.94
C CYS A 535 17.11 6.64 25.50
N ASP A 536 17.73 5.71 24.75
CA ASP A 536 17.88 4.30 25.12
C ASP A 536 19.14 4.03 25.96
N ILE A 537 20.00 5.02 26.18
CA ILE A 537 21.17 4.85 27.04
C ILE A 537 20.74 4.78 28.52
N SER A 538 21.46 3.96 29.29
CA SER A 538 21.13 3.63 30.71
C SER A 538 20.99 4.83 31.64
N ASN A 539 21.56 5.98 31.26
CA ASN A 539 21.41 7.26 31.96
C ASN A 539 21.21 8.35 30.91
N PRO A 540 19.98 8.84 30.69
CA PRO A 540 19.64 9.86 29.72
C PRO A 540 20.43 11.17 29.88
N GLU A 541 20.82 11.55 31.09
CA GLU A 541 21.65 12.74 31.35
C GLU A 541 23.04 12.70 30.67
N LEU A 542 23.51 11.49 30.34
CA LEU A 542 24.76 11.30 29.61
C LEU A 542 24.61 11.56 28.10
N SER A 543 23.38 11.68 27.60
CA SER A 543 23.16 12.03 26.18
C SER A 543 23.87 13.32 25.81
N GLY A 544 24.56 13.26 24.68
CA GLY A 544 25.27 14.42 24.13
C GLY A 544 24.37 15.28 23.23
N PHE A 545 23.25 14.74 22.70
CA PHE A 545 22.47 15.38 21.65
C PHE A 545 21.98 16.78 22.06
N THR A 546 21.18 16.89 23.12
CA THR A 546 20.64 18.17 23.60
C THR A 546 21.73 19.16 24.00
N LYS A 547 22.86 18.68 24.54
CA LYS A 547 23.99 19.53 24.91
C LYS A 547 24.66 20.11 23.68
N TYR A 548 24.82 19.33 22.60
CA TYR A 548 25.38 19.81 21.34
C TYR A 548 24.40 20.71 20.59
N VAL A 549 23.10 20.43 20.59
CA VAL A 549 22.05 21.32 20.05
C VAL A 549 22.20 22.71 20.68
N LYS A 550 22.18 22.81 22.02
CA LYS A 550 22.36 24.10 22.74
C LYS A 550 23.69 24.78 22.46
N HIS A 551 24.76 24.00 22.28
CA HIS A 551 26.10 24.55 21.99
C HIS A 551 26.17 25.20 20.60
N PHE A 552 25.50 24.64 19.60
CA PHE A 552 25.50 25.11 18.22
C PHE A 552 24.33 26.04 17.85
N GLU A 553 23.35 26.22 18.71
CA GLU A 553 22.08 26.92 18.42
C GLU A 553 22.27 28.37 17.92
N ASN A 554 23.33 29.05 18.39
CA ASN A 554 23.60 30.47 18.04
C ASN A 554 24.79 30.62 17.08
N GLU A 555 25.33 29.55 16.52
CA GLU A 555 26.47 29.60 15.61
C GLU A 555 26.01 29.87 14.17
N GLU A 556 26.64 30.86 13.50
CA GLU A 556 26.29 31.25 12.12
C GLU A 556 26.36 30.09 11.12
N ARG A 557 27.31 29.16 11.33
CA ARG A 557 27.55 28.00 10.44
C ARG A 557 26.74 26.76 10.86
N ALA A 558 25.83 26.91 11.80
CA ALA A 558 24.95 25.85 12.24
C ALA A 558 23.48 26.19 11.97
N ALA A 559 22.65 25.18 11.91
CA ALA A 559 21.19 25.31 11.95
C ALA A 559 20.60 24.27 12.91
N VAL A 560 19.59 24.66 13.67
CA VAL A 560 18.80 23.77 14.50
C VAL A 560 17.38 23.79 13.99
N CYS A 561 16.90 22.63 13.57
CA CYS A 561 15.54 22.44 13.05
C CYS A 561 14.75 21.57 14.02
N TYR A 562 13.56 22.01 14.36
CA TYR A 562 12.63 21.29 15.20
C TYR A 562 11.48 20.78 14.34
N LEU A 563 11.36 19.46 14.19
CA LEU A 563 10.20 18.84 13.59
C LEU A 563 9.24 18.49 14.74
N THR A 564 8.57 19.53 15.25
CA THR A 564 7.72 19.45 16.44
C THR A 564 6.30 19.00 16.12
N ASN A 565 5.92 18.98 14.85
CA ASN A 565 4.66 18.42 14.42
C ASN A 565 4.65 16.93 14.84
N ASN A 566 4.27 16.71 16.11
CA ASN A 566 4.07 15.37 16.64
C ASN A 566 2.76 14.84 16.06
N TYR A 567 2.88 14.04 15.04
CA TYR A 567 1.78 13.36 14.36
C TYR A 567 1.36 12.08 15.10
N ARG A 568 1.92 11.82 16.29
CA ARG A 568 1.49 10.76 17.21
C ARG A 568 0.24 11.17 17.98
N GLY A 569 -0.54 10.19 18.43
CA GLY A 569 -1.78 10.41 19.14
C GLY A 569 -1.62 10.98 20.56
N TRP A 570 -2.76 11.23 21.20
CA TRP A 570 -2.85 11.87 22.52
C TRP A 570 -2.00 11.18 23.60
N VAL A 571 -2.01 9.84 23.66
CA VAL A 571 -1.21 9.06 24.65
C VAL A 571 0.29 9.34 24.46
N SER A 572 0.79 9.32 23.21
CA SER A 572 2.20 9.58 22.95
C SER A 572 2.57 11.04 23.23
N ARG A 573 1.68 12.00 22.93
CA ARG A 573 1.89 13.43 23.27
C ARG A 573 1.94 13.60 24.79
N HIS A 574 1.00 13.00 25.52
CA HIS A 574 0.95 13.09 27.00
C HIS A 574 2.07 12.28 27.67
N ALA A 575 2.49 11.17 27.07
CA ALA A 575 3.68 10.45 27.53
C ALA A 575 4.96 11.25 27.29
N ASP A 576 5.03 12.00 26.17
CA ASP A 576 6.15 12.93 25.89
C ASP A 576 6.10 14.19 26.78
N GLU A 577 4.95 14.52 27.39
CA GLU A 577 4.76 15.65 28.33
C GLU A 577 5.05 15.27 29.79
N LEU A 578 5.24 13.98 30.09
CA LEU A 578 5.61 13.54 31.44
C LEU A 578 7.08 13.92 31.68
N GLU A 579 7.28 14.97 32.48
CA GLU A 579 8.59 15.32 33.03
C GLU A 579 8.94 14.35 34.17
N GLU A 580 10.11 13.68 34.12
CA GLU A 580 10.66 12.88 35.20
C GLU A 580 11.22 13.75 36.33
#